data_537aafcd5a9fbc9613f7f0ee02fcdbf9
#
_entry.id   537aafcd5a9fbc9613f7f0ee02fcdbf9
#
_cell.length_a   1.000
_cell.length_b   1.000
_cell.length_c   1.000
_cell.angle_alpha   90.00
_cell.angle_beta   90.00
_cell.angle_gamma   90.00
#
_symmetry.space_group_name_H-M   'P 1'
#
loop_
_entity.id
_entity.type
_entity.pdbx_description
1 polymer ?
#
loop_
_entity_poly.entity_id
_entity_poly.type
_entity_poly.pdbx_seq_one_letter_code
_entity_poly.pdbx_strand_id
1 'polypeptide(L)'
;MKLKTVAVVMLAAQAIPNIASAQVGAAPPLAGVLGKVQSFTGSSLEVATPSGVAHVTVKQPLATYKQIPSDLSHVISTSYVGVASEQQADGTELATQVIIFPKELRGAAEGSVLLDAPGATTHNRMTNGSVSSPAVSHSRMTNGTVQKGGVSTLVVRYQDGSQTISIPAGVQVVLVAKEAVTLSAGDTIYAATEKLPDGMLTTNKILQIVAASPSNAQ
;
A
#
# COMPACT_ATOMS: atom_id res chain seq x y z
N MET A 1 24.19 1.06 -85.24
CA MET A 1 22.94 1.53 -84.54
C MET A 1 22.69 0.56 -83.43
N LYS A 2 22.97 0.89 -82.16
CA LYS A 2 22.81 0.02 -81.02
C LYS A 2 21.67 0.58 -80.17
N LEU A 3 20.53 -0.16 -80.11
CA LEU A 3 19.37 0.16 -79.32
C LEU A 3 19.68 -0.18 -77.84
N LYS A 4 19.57 0.83 -76.96
CA LYS A 4 19.68 0.63 -75.52
C LYS A 4 18.26 0.46 -74.93
N THR A 5 17.97 -0.74 -74.42
CA THR A 5 16.75 -1.05 -73.75
C THR A 5 16.86 -0.50 -72.31
N VAL A 6 15.94 0.41 -71.91
CA VAL A 6 15.82 0.94 -70.58
C VAL A 6 14.76 0.09 -69.84
N ALA A 7 15.21 -0.64 -68.81
CA ALA A 7 14.31 -1.39 -67.91
C ALA A 7 13.76 -0.44 -66.83
N VAL A 8 12.49 -0.23 -66.80
CA VAL A 8 11.80 0.49 -65.73
C VAL A 8 11.46 -0.50 -64.63
N VAL A 9 12.14 -0.33 -63.48
CA VAL A 9 11.84 -1.10 -62.25
C VAL A 9 10.72 -0.35 -61.51
N MET A 10 9.50 -0.95 -61.49
CA MET A 10 8.41 -0.48 -60.64
C MET A 10 8.66 -0.98 -59.20
N LEU A 11 8.89 -0.04 -58.28
CA LEU A 11 9.00 -0.30 -56.85
C LEU A 11 7.56 -0.26 -56.27
N ALA A 12 7.01 -1.43 -55.95
CA ALA A 12 5.74 -1.55 -55.25
C ALA A 12 5.95 -1.22 -53.77
N ALA A 13 5.42 -0.07 -53.33
CA ALA A 13 5.42 0.29 -51.92
C ALA A 13 4.31 -0.53 -51.21
N GLN A 14 4.75 -1.46 -50.37
CA GLN A 14 3.84 -2.20 -49.50
C GLN A 14 3.50 -1.34 -48.29
N ALA A 15 2.24 -0.93 -48.18
CA ALA A 15 1.69 -0.27 -47.00
C ALA A 15 1.50 -1.32 -45.90
N ILE A 16 2.36 -1.25 -44.85
CA ILE A 16 2.18 -2.05 -43.65
C ILE A 16 1.09 -1.39 -42.80
N PRO A 17 -0.02 -2.08 -42.46
CA PRO A 17 -1.00 -1.52 -41.57
C PRO A 17 -0.36 -1.38 -40.17
N ASN A 18 -0.27 -0.14 -39.69
CA ASN A 18 0.10 0.18 -38.32
C ASN A 18 -1.00 -0.37 -37.39
N ILE A 19 -0.77 -1.53 -36.76
CA ILE A 19 -1.60 -2.02 -35.69
C ILE A 19 -1.28 -1.12 -34.48
N ALA A 20 -2.14 -0.13 -34.25
CA ALA A 20 -2.11 0.65 -33.02
C ALA A 20 -2.39 -0.32 -31.85
N SER A 21 -1.35 -0.74 -31.16
CA SER A 21 -1.49 -1.42 -29.88
C SER A 21 -2.19 -0.46 -28.93
N ALA A 22 -3.45 -0.75 -28.59
CA ALA A 22 -4.16 -0.06 -27.54
C ALA A 22 -3.33 -0.27 -26.25
N GLN A 23 -2.61 0.75 -25.82
CA GLN A 23 -2.00 0.80 -24.50
C GLN A 23 -3.17 0.69 -23.51
N VAL A 24 -3.28 -0.46 -22.88
CA VAL A 24 -4.09 -0.60 -21.66
C VAL A 24 -3.46 0.35 -20.67
N GLY A 25 -4.07 1.51 -20.49
CA GLY A 25 -3.60 2.52 -19.57
C GLY A 25 -3.43 1.86 -18.20
N ALA A 26 -2.23 1.95 -17.62
CA ALA A 26 -2.00 1.56 -16.24
C ALA A 26 -3.05 2.27 -15.38
N ALA A 27 -3.74 1.51 -14.52
CA ALA A 27 -4.69 2.10 -13.59
C ALA A 27 -3.97 3.21 -12.80
N PRO A 28 -4.59 4.39 -12.62
CA PRO A 28 -3.94 5.47 -11.90
C PRO A 28 -3.56 5.00 -10.49
N PRO A 29 -2.40 5.43 -9.98
CA PRO A 29 -1.96 5.02 -8.66
C PRO A 29 -3.02 5.42 -7.65
N LEU A 30 -3.41 4.47 -6.79
CA LEU A 30 -4.37 4.71 -5.72
C LEU A 30 -3.72 5.65 -4.70
N ALA A 31 -4.04 6.94 -4.79
CA ALA A 31 -3.75 7.89 -3.71
C ALA A 31 -4.60 7.50 -2.49
N GLY A 32 -4.18 7.91 -1.30
CA GLY A 32 -4.93 7.62 -0.07
C GLY A 32 -5.24 8.89 0.70
N VAL A 33 -6.43 8.96 1.26
CA VAL A 33 -6.80 9.99 2.24
C VAL A 33 -6.89 9.32 3.60
N LEU A 34 -5.96 9.65 4.48
CA LEU A 34 -5.93 9.21 5.88
C LEU A 34 -6.36 10.36 6.78
N GLY A 35 -7.31 10.12 7.67
CA GLY A 35 -7.76 11.14 8.60
C GLY A 35 -9.02 10.76 9.37
N LYS A 36 -9.64 11.75 10.01
CA LYS A 36 -10.88 11.58 10.77
C LYS A 36 -12.07 12.02 9.94
N VAL A 37 -13.11 11.19 9.91
CA VAL A 37 -14.40 11.54 9.30
C VAL A 37 -14.97 12.78 9.98
N GLN A 38 -15.26 13.81 9.21
CA GLN A 38 -16.05 14.96 9.65
C GLN A 38 -17.53 14.77 9.32
N SER A 39 -17.81 14.36 8.08
CA SER A 39 -19.16 14.09 7.62
C SER A 39 -19.19 12.95 6.60
N PHE A 40 -20.27 12.19 6.57
CA PHE A 40 -20.54 11.16 5.56
C PHE A 40 -22.03 11.11 5.23
N THR A 41 -22.38 11.29 3.94
CA THR A 41 -23.76 11.30 3.46
C THR A 41 -24.11 10.13 2.52
N GLY A 42 -23.23 9.11 2.45
CA GLY A 42 -23.37 7.98 1.52
C GLY A 42 -22.76 8.24 0.12
N SER A 43 -22.79 9.45 -0.38
CA SER A 43 -22.18 9.86 -1.66
C SER A 43 -21.03 10.86 -1.51
N SER A 44 -20.95 11.55 -0.38
CA SER A 44 -19.90 12.52 -0.06
C SER A 44 -19.28 12.22 1.29
N LEU A 45 -17.97 12.32 1.34
CA LEU A 45 -17.17 12.09 2.54
C LEU A 45 -16.21 13.26 2.74
N GLU A 46 -16.22 13.85 3.93
CA GLU A 46 -15.27 14.87 4.35
C GLU A 46 -14.35 14.29 5.41
N VAL A 47 -13.05 14.43 5.18
CA VAL A 47 -12.00 13.86 6.05
C VAL A 47 -11.07 14.97 6.51
N ALA A 48 -10.97 15.15 7.82
CA ALA A 48 -9.95 16.02 8.43
C ALA A 48 -8.59 15.32 8.33
N THR A 49 -7.68 15.92 7.59
CA THR A 49 -6.28 15.47 7.44
C THR A 49 -5.33 16.51 8.05
N PRO A 50 -4.05 16.19 8.27
CA PRO A 50 -3.07 17.16 8.74
C PRO A 50 -2.90 18.39 7.81
N SER A 51 -3.20 18.22 6.51
CA SER A 51 -3.11 19.28 5.48
C SER A 51 -4.42 20.04 5.25
N GLY A 52 -5.49 19.73 5.98
CA GLY A 52 -6.81 20.36 5.84
C GLY A 52 -7.91 19.34 5.59
N VAL A 53 -9.09 19.82 5.16
CA VAL A 53 -10.23 18.96 4.88
C VAL A 53 -10.14 18.43 3.45
N ALA A 54 -10.17 17.12 3.32
CA ALA A 54 -10.27 16.45 2.03
C ALA A 54 -11.74 16.11 1.72
N HIS A 55 -12.22 16.55 0.54
CA HIS A 55 -13.53 16.23 0.02
C HIS A 55 -13.43 15.06 -0.94
N VAL A 56 -14.15 13.98 -0.68
CA VAL A 56 -14.09 12.73 -1.45
C VAL A 56 -15.48 12.33 -1.89
N THR A 57 -15.67 12.16 -3.18
CA THR A 57 -16.91 11.60 -3.75
C THR A 57 -16.91 10.08 -3.59
N VAL A 58 -17.95 9.53 -3.00
CA VAL A 58 -18.09 8.10 -2.76
C VAL A 58 -18.93 7.46 -3.87
N LYS A 59 -18.30 6.56 -4.63
CA LYS A 59 -18.95 5.76 -5.68
C LYS A 59 -19.60 4.51 -5.10
N GLN A 60 -20.73 4.13 -5.66
CA GLN A 60 -21.38 2.86 -5.31
C GLN A 60 -21.00 1.74 -6.33
N PRO A 61 -20.95 0.46 -5.88
CA PRO A 61 -21.11 0.03 -4.50
C PRO A 61 -19.88 0.36 -3.62
N LEU A 62 -20.13 0.88 -2.42
CA LEU A 62 -19.09 1.15 -1.44
C LEU A 62 -18.67 -0.18 -0.77
N ALA A 63 -17.39 -0.47 -0.79
CA ALA A 63 -16.78 -1.54 0.00
C ALA A 63 -16.11 -0.95 1.25
N THR A 64 -16.53 -1.41 2.41
CA THR A 64 -15.91 -1.03 3.67
C THR A 64 -15.07 -2.17 4.24
N TYR A 65 -14.05 -1.82 4.96
CA TYR A 65 -13.08 -2.72 5.56
C TYR A 65 -12.80 -2.33 7.00
N LYS A 66 -12.39 -3.32 7.80
CA LYS A 66 -11.99 -3.14 9.19
C LYS A 66 -10.72 -3.92 9.49
N GLN A 67 -9.93 -3.43 10.42
CA GLN A 67 -8.78 -4.14 10.96
C GLN A 67 -9.24 -5.16 12.00
N ILE A 68 -8.81 -6.42 11.84
CA ILE A 68 -9.01 -7.49 12.82
C ILE A 68 -7.65 -8.05 13.26
N PRO A 69 -7.50 -8.54 14.50
CA PRO A 69 -6.26 -9.16 14.97
C PRO A 69 -5.83 -10.32 14.06
N SER A 70 -4.53 -10.45 13.84
CA SER A 70 -3.92 -11.49 13.03
C SER A 70 -2.51 -11.82 13.56
N ASP A 71 -1.77 -12.63 12.82
CA ASP A 71 -0.39 -13.00 13.12
C ASP A 71 0.47 -13.11 11.86
N LEU A 72 1.78 -13.25 12.05
CA LEU A 72 2.74 -13.29 10.95
C LEU A 72 2.62 -14.54 10.06
N SER A 73 1.95 -15.60 10.49
CA SER A 73 1.78 -16.81 9.67
C SER A 73 0.91 -16.56 8.44
N HIS A 74 0.08 -15.51 8.49
CA HIS A 74 -0.73 -15.05 7.36
C HIS A 74 0.05 -14.18 6.35
N VAL A 75 1.31 -13.81 6.67
CA VAL A 75 2.19 -13.06 5.75
C VAL A 75 2.96 -14.07 4.89
N ILE A 76 2.51 -14.24 3.67
CA ILE A 76 3.16 -15.12 2.67
C ILE A 76 3.88 -14.30 1.61
N SER A 77 4.73 -14.96 0.81
CA SER A 77 5.30 -14.35 -0.40
C SER A 77 4.17 -13.84 -1.27
N THR A 78 4.31 -12.62 -1.78
CA THR A 78 3.27 -11.91 -2.55
C THR A 78 2.13 -11.29 -1.73
N SER A 79 2.06 -11.43 -0.41
CA SER A 79 1.14 -10.61 0.38
C SER A 79 1.37 -9.13 0.12
N TYR A 80 0.32 -8.34 0.08
CA TYR A 80 0.42 -6.88 0.10
C TYR A 80 0.28 -6.44 1.55
N VAL A 81 1.29 -5.75 2.06
CA VAL A 81 1.35 -5.37 3.48
C VAL A 81 1.67 -3.90 3.64
N GLY A 82 1.24 -3.33 4.76
CA GLY A 82 1.74 -2.07 5.29
C GLY A 82 2.52 -2.36 6.57
N VAL A 83 3.68 -1.75 6.71
CA VAL A 83 4.49 -1.89 7.91
C VAL A 83 4.77 -0.50 8.48
N ALA A 84 4.27 -0.26 9.69
CA ALA A 84 4.70 0.87 10.48
C ALA A 84 6.01 0.48 11.19
N SER A 85 7.04 1.32 11.09
CA SER A 85 8.34 1.08 11.70
C SER A 85 8.93 2.34 12.30
N GLU A 86 9.86 2.16 13.23
CA GLU A 86 10.71 3.20 13.77
C GLU A 86 12.16 2.95 13.34
N GLN A 87 12.83 4.01 12.90
CA GLN A 87 14.25 3.94 12.58
C GLN A 87 15.06 3.94 13.87
N GLN A 88 15.92 2.94 14.01
CA GLN A 88 16.82 2.80 15.14
C GLN A 88 18.09 3.65 14.92
N ALA A 89 18.87 3.85 15.98
CA ALA A 89 20.10 4.64 15.94
C ALA A 89 21.17 4.10 14.95
N ASP A 90 21.11 2.80 14.64
CA ASP A 90 21.98 2.13 13.67
C ASP A 90 21.45 2.20 12.24
N GLY A 91 20.33 2.90 12.01
CA GLY A 91 19.67 3.04 10.71
C GLY A 91 18.76 1.87 10.31
N THR A 92 18.63 0.85 11.16
CA THR A 92 17.70 -0.26 10.90
C THR A 92 16.26 0.17 11.17
N GLU A 93 15.31 -0.43 10.45
CA GLU A 93 13.87 -0.22 10.65
C GLU A 93 13.32 -1.34 11.54
N LEU A 94 12.68 -0.97 12.64
CA LEU A 94 12.04 -1.90 13.59
C LEU A 94 10.52 -1.74 13.49
N ALA A 95 9.82 -2.82 13.10
CA ALA A 95 8.36 -2.79 12.96
C ALA A 95 7.66 -2.57 14.29
N THR A 96 6.68 -1.68 14.30
CA THR A 96 5.74 -1.46 15.40
C THR A 96 4.37 -2.08 15.11
N GLN A 97 4.00 -2.18 13.82
CA GLN A 97 2.77 -2.83 13.38
C GLN A 97 2.93 -3.39 11.96
N VAL A 98 2.29 -4.53 11.70
CA VAL A 98 2.14 -5.11 10.36
C VAL A 98 0.67 -5.18 10.00
N ILE A 99 0.30 -4.65 8.84
CA ILE A 99 -1.06 -4.62 8.30
C ILE A 99 -1.09 -5.49 7.05
N ILE A 100 -1.92 -6.51 7.02
CA ILE A 100 -2.11 -7.39 5.85
C ILE A 100 -3.33 -6.92 5.08
N PHE A 101 -3.15 -6.53 3.82
CA PHE A 101 -4.24 -6.06 2.97
C PHE A 101 -4.81 -7.17 2.09
N PRO A 102 -6.14 -7.17 1.84
CA PRO A 102 -6.76 -8.05 0.87
C PRO A 102 -6.36 -7.67 -0.56
N LYS A 103 -6.59 -8.57 -1.51
CA LYS A 103 -6.20 -8.38 -2.92
C LYS A 103 -6.81 -7.11 -3.54
N GLU A 104 -8.02 -6.75 -3.12
CA GLU A 104 -8.77 -5.59 -3.62
C GLU A 104 -8.15 -4.25 -3.23
N LEU A 105 -7.31 -4.23 -2.19
CA LEU A 105 -6.57 -3.06 -1.72
C LEU A 105 -5.09 -3.09 -2.11
N ARG A 106 -4.66 -4.02 -2.97
CA ARG A 106 -3.30 -4.05 -3.48
C ARG A 106 -2.97 -2.77 -4.24
N GLY A 107 -1.79 -2.19 -3.99
CA GLY A 107 -1.35 -0.92 -4.55
C GLY A 107 -1.88 0.31 -3.81
N ALA A 108 -2.70 0.14 -2.76
CA ALA A 108 -3.17 1.24 -1.94
C ALA A 108 -2.00 1.88 -1.17
N ALA A 109 -1.77 3.19 -1.38
CA ALA A 109 -0.67 3.96 -0.78
C ALA A 109 0.71 3.27 -0.89
N GLU A 110 0.98 2.62 -2.03
CA GLU A 110 2.25 1.93 -2.26
C GLU A 110 3.42 2.90 -2.15
N GLY A 111 4.45 2.49 -1.42
CA GLY A 111 5.65 3.29 -1.20
C GLY A 111 6.16 3.21 0.23
N SER A 112 7.18 4.03 0.52
CA SER A 112 7.76 4.17 1.85
C SER A 112 7.83 5.66 2.20
N VAL A 113 7.08 6.07 3.23
CA VAL A 113 6.90 7.48 3.61
C VAL A 113 7.28 7.67 5.08
N LEU A 114 8.06 8.72 5.36
CA LEU A 114 8.30 9.19 6.73
C LEU A 114 7.04 9.89 7.25
N LEU A 115 6.67 9.58 8.48
CA LEU A 115 5.49 10.14 9.17
C LEU A 115 5.87 11.17 10.24
N ASP A 116 7.10 11.66 10.21
CA ASP A 116 7.62 12.51 11.27
C ASP A 116 6.95 13.88 11.28
N ALA A 117 6.67 14.36 12.49
CA ALA A 117 6.37 15.76 12.69
C ALA A 117 7.66 16.60 12.59
N PRO A 118 7.61 17.88 12.18
CA PRO A 118 8.77 18.76 12.19
C PRO A 118 9.43 18.80 13.58
N GLY A 119 10.73 18.46 13.65
CA GLY A 119 11.51 18.41 14.89
C GLY A 119 11.38 17.11 15.71
N ALA A 120 10.81 16.06 15.15
CA ALA A 120 10.77 14.75 15.78
C ALA A 120 12.18 14.19 16.03
N THR A 121 12.36 13.58 17.21
CA THR A 121 13.61 12.90 17.59
C THR A 121 13.58 11.40 17.24
N THR A 122 12.41 10.87 16.95
CA THR A 122 12.17 9.49 16.47
C THR A 122 11.62 9.55 15.05
N HIS A 123 12.14 8.71 14.18
CA HIS A 123 11.73 8.65 12.78
C HIS A 123 10.78 7.48 12.57
N ASN A 124 9.50 7.80 12.38
CA ASN A 124 8.45 6.85 12.06
C ASN A 124 8.28 6.74 10.55
N ARG A 125 8.11 5.54 10.06
CA ARG A 125 7.94 5.24 8.64
C ARG A 125 6.74 4.32 8.42
N MET A 126 6.01 4.55 7.33
CA MET A 126 5.02 3.62 6.81
C MET A 126 5.48 3.11 5.45
N THR A 127 5.64 1.81 5.33
CA THR A 127 6.04 1.15 4.07
C THR A 127 4.93 0.20 3.63
N ASN A 128 4.32 0.49 2.48
CA ASN A 128 3.29 -0.34 1.86
C ASN A 128 3.84 -0.96 0.58
N GLY A 129 3.67 -2.26 0.42
CA GLY A 129 4.16 -2.95 -0.76
C GLY A 129 3.93 -4.45 -0.71
N SER A 130 4.46 -5.14 -1.70
CA SER A 130 4.40 -6.59 -1.79
C SER A 130 5.55 -7.26 -1.07
N VAL A 131 5.25 -8.30 -0.32
CA VAL A 131 6.27 -9.12 0.35
C VAL A 131 7.06 -9.90 -0.68
N SER A 132 8.36 -9.69 -0.74
CA SER A 132 9.27 -10.46 -1.59
C SER A 132 9.98 -11.58 -0.83
N SER A 133 10.16 -11.39 0.49
CA SER A 133 10.66 -12.42 1.38
C SER A 133 9.83 -12.37 2.66
N PRO A 134 9.10 -13.45 3.03
CA PRO A 134 8.32 -13.48 4.26
C PRO A 134 9.25 -13.47 5.47
N ALA A 135 8.71 -13.07 6.62
CA ALA A 135 9.44 -13.08 7.87
C ALA A 135 9.95 -14.49 8.19
N VAL A 136 11.27 -14.67 8.18
CA VAL A 136 11.91 -15.93 8.56
C VAL A 136 12.43 -15.77 9.97
N SER A 137 11.89 -16.54 10.93
CA SER A 137 12.49 -16.62 12.25
C SER A 137 13.77 -17.46 12.17
N HIS A 138 14.92 -16.85 12.37
CA HIS A 138 16.16 -17.57 12.56
C HIS A 138 16.22 -18.10 14.00
N SER A 139 15.75 -19.30 14.23
CA SER A 139 16.04 -20.00 15.47
C SER A 139 17.45 -20.58 15.42
N ARG A 140 18.38 -20.01 16.16
CA ARG A 140 19.71 -20.56 16.37
C ARG A 140 19.63 -21.52 17.57
N MET A 141 19.78 -22.82 17.34
CA MET A 141 20.02 -23.76 18.43
C MET A 141 21.47 -23.58 18.90
N THR A 142 21.64 -22.92 20.01
CA THR A 142 22.87 -22.99 20.81
C THR A 142 22.52 -23.83 22.04
N ASN A 143 23.32 -24.85 22.40
CA ASN A 143 23.16 -25.62 23.63
C ASN A 143 23.34 -24.68 24.84
N GLY A 144 22.27 -24.12 25.30
CA GLY A 144 22.14 -23.12 26.36
C GLY A 144 20.70 -22.62 26.39
N THR A 145 20.25 -22.07 27.49
CA THR A 145 18.90 -21.58 27.77
C THR A 145 18.26 -20.93 26.54
N VAL A 146 17.08 -21.44 26.09
CA VAL A 146 16.32 -20.91 24.95
C VAL A 146 15.92 -19.47 25.27
N GLN A 147 16.64 -18.48 24.76
CA GLN A 147 16.12 -17.12 24.65
C GLN A 147 15.15 -17.09 23.45
N LYS A 148 13.85 -17.06 23.72
CA LYS A 148 12.81 -16.72 22.74
C LYS A 148 12.99 -15.26 22.33
N GLY A 149 13.72 -15.01 21.26
CA GLY A 149 14.02 -13.67 20.78
C GLY A 149 14.59 -13.72 19.36
N GLY A 150 13.93 -14.45 18.45
CA GLY A 150 14.27 -14.39 17.03
C GLY A 150 13.70 -13.12 16.43
N VAL A 151 14.54 -12.17 16.02
CA VAL A 151 14.13 -11.07 15.14
C VAL A 151 13.89 -11.67 13.76
N SER A 152 12.66 -11.63 13.30
CA SER A 152 12.30 -11.98 11.92
C SER A 152 12.54 -10.77 11.02
N THR A 153 12.82 -10.99 9.75
CA THR A 153 13.03 -9.90 8.78
C THR A 153 12.00 -10.00 7.66
N LEU A 154 11.38 -8.88 7.33
CA LEU A 154 10.45 -8.75 6.23
C LEU A 154 11.04 -7.84 5.15
N VAL A 155 11.04 -8.27 3.90
CA VAL A 155 11.42 -7.43 2.75
C VAL A 155 10.17 -7.04 2.00
N VAL A 156 9.85 -5.75 2.01
CA VAL A 156 8.69 -5.15 1.34
C VAL A 156 9.16 -4.42 0.10
N ARG A 157 8.64 -4.80 -1.06
CA ARG A 157 8.90 -4.17 -2.36
C ARG A 157 7.76 -3.26 -2.75
N TYR A 158 8.09 -2.08 -3.23
CA TYR A 158 7.18 -1.09 -3.79
C TYR A 158 7.76 -0.52 -5.09
N GLN A 159 7.01 0.30 -5.81
CA GLN A 159 7.35 0.76 -7.15
C GLN A 159 8.79 1.34 -7.26
N ASP A 160 9.21 2.14 -6.30
CA ASP A 160 10.48 2.88 -6.34
C ASP A 160 11.60 2.21 -5.52
N GLY A 161 11.38 0.98 -5.01
CA GLY A 161 12.41 0.31 -4.23
C GLY A 161 11.94 -0.84 -3.35
N SER A 162 12.73 -1.09 -2.31
CA SER A 162 12.40 -2.08 -1.27
C SER A 162 12.92 -1.63 0.08
N GLN A 163 12.21 -2.02 1.13
CA GLN A 163 12.62 -1.79 2.52
C GLN A 163 12.76 -3.13 3.24
N THR A 164 13.88 -3.29 3.92
CA THR A 164 14.11 -4.41 4.83
C THR A 164 13.76 -3.95 6.25
N ILE A 165 12.85 -4.65 6.90
CA ILE A 165 12.29 -4.26 8.18
C ILE A 165 12.45 -5.41 9.17
N SER A 166 13.01 -5.13 10.32
CA SER A 166 13.12 -6.06 11.43
C SER A 166 11.80 -6.18 12.18
N ILE A 167 11.34 -7.40 12.37
CA ILE A 167 10.06 -7.70 13.02
C ILE A 167 10.33 -8.26 14.41
N PRO A 168 10.08 -7.50 15.47
CA PRO A 168 10.31 -7.99 16.83
C PRO A 168 9.26 -9.04 17.24
N ALA A 169 9.60 -9.87 18.20
CA ALA A 169 8.64 -10.77 18.82
C ALA A 169 7.50 -9.97 19.45
N GLY A 170 6.24 -10.39 19.20
CA GLY A 170 5.06 -9.72 19.75
C GLY A 170 4.63 -8.46 19.00
N VAL A 171 5.21 -8.18 17.80
CA VAL A 171 4.70 -7.09 16.93
C VAL A 171 3.20 -7.25 16.70
N GLN A 172 2.48 -6.15 16.73
CA GLN A 172 1.06 -6.17 16.41
C GLN A 172 0.85 -6.48 14.92
N VAL A 173 0.06 -7.51 14.63
CA VAL A 173 -0.33 -7.87 13.26
C VAL A 173 -1.84 -7.77 13.13
N VAL A 174 -2.30 -7.09 12.10
CA VAL A 174 -3.72 -6.96 11.78
C VAL A 174 -3.97 -7.35 10.33
N LEU A 175 -5.12 -7.97 10.09
CA LEU A 175 -5.65 -8.26 8.76
C LEU A 175 -6.75 -7.26 8.44
N VAL A 176 -6.73 -6.69 7.26
CA VAL A 176 -7.82 -5.87 6.73
C VAL A 176 -8.86 -6.79 6.10
N ALA A 177 -9.99 -6.93 6.76
CA ALA A 177 -11.11 -7.74 6.30
C ALA A 177 -12.23 -6.88 5.71
N LYS A 178 -12.88 -7.37 4.65
CA LYS A 178 -14.08 -6.73 4.10
C LYS A 178 -15.23 -6.96 5.06
N GLU A 179 -15.75 -5.88 5.63
CA GLU A 179 -16.81 -5.89 6.63
C GLU A 179 -17.70 -4.67 6.41
N ALA A 180 -19.01 -4.83 6.60
CA ALA A 180 -19.94 -3.71 6.57
C ALA A 180 -19.69 -2.82 7.78
N VAL A 181 -19.23 -1.60 7.56
CA VAL A 181 -18.93 -0.62 8.60
C VAL A 181 -19.85 0.58 8.43
N THR A 182 -20.46 1.02 9.53
CA THR A 182 -21.17 2.30 9.58
C THR A 182 -20.16 3.39 9.94
N LEU A 183 -19.93 4.32 9.02
CA LEU A 183 -19.02 5.44 9.24
C LEU A 183 -19.70 6.53 10.05
N SER A 184 -19.03 7.00 11.10
CA SER A 184 -19.48 8.07 11.99
C SER A 184 -18.43 9.19 12.07
N ALA A 185 -18.88 10.40 12.36
CA ALA A 185 -17.96 11.51 12.62
C ALA A 185 -17.00 11.15 13.77
N GLY A 186 -15.72 11.44 13.59
CA GLY A 186 -14.64 11.09 14.53
C GLY A 186 -13.93 9.77 14.24
N ASP A 187 -14.50 8.89 13.40
CA ASP A 187 -13.83 7.65 12.99
C ASP A 187 -12.54 7.96 12.24
N THR A 188 -11.47 7.25 12.57
CA THR A 188 -10.24 7.29 11.79
C THR A 188 -10.37 6.34 10.61
N ILE A 189 -10.15 6.85 9.41
CA ILE A 189 -10.28 6.06 8.19
C ILE A 189 -9.11 6.26 7.24
N TYR A 190 -8.92 5.27 6.38
CA TYR A 190 -8.16 5.38 5.15
C TYR A 190 -9.11 5.15 3.96
N ALA A 191 -9.26 6.17 3.11
CA ALA A 191 -9.99 6.05 1.85
C ALA A 191 -9.00 5.85 0.71
N ALA A 192 -9.08 4.71 0.01
CA ALA A 192 -8.31 4.48 -1.21
C ALA A 192 -8.93 5.29 -2.35
N THR A 193 -8.31 6.41 -2.73
CA THR A 193 -8.87 7.38 -3.67
C THR A 193 -8.22 7.34 -5.05
N GLU A 194 -9.02 7.61 -6.07
CA GLU A 194 -8.57 7.95 -7.41
C GLU A 194 -8.73 9.45 -7.61
N LYS A 195 -7.71 10.11 -8.16
CA LYS A 195 -7.79 11.52 -8.54
C LYS A 195 -8.27 11.61 -10.00
N LEU A 196 -9.39 12.27 -10.20
CA LEU A 196 -9.94 12.54 -11.53
C LEU A 196 -9.15 13.65 -12.24
N PRO A 197 -9.30 13.79 -13.59
CA PRO A 197 -8.62 14.85 -14.35
C PRO A 197 -8.94 16.28 -13.90
N ASP A 198 -10.13 16.49 -13.32
CA ASP A 198 -10.56 17.77 -12.73
C ASP A 198 -10.01 18.02 -11.32
N GLY A 199 -9.21 17.06 -10.79
CA GLY A 199 -8.63 17.13 -9.47
C GLY A 199 -9.50 16.59 -8.34
N MET A 200 -10.75 16.22 -8.60
CA MET A 200 -11.64 15.63 -7.60
C MET A 200 -11.15 14.24 -7.17
N LEU A 201 -11.30 13.96 -5.88
CA LEU A 201 -11.01 12.65 -5.31
C LEU A 201 -12.28 11.80 -5.29
N THR A 202 -12.16 10.57 -5.76
CA THR A 202 -13.25 9.60 -5.69
C THR A 202 -12.79 8.31 -5.03
N THR A 203 -13.70 7.64 -4.31
CA THR A 203 -13.44 6.33 -3.70
C THR A 203 -14.67 5.44 -3.74
N ASN A 204 -14.44 4.13 -3.75
CA ASN A 204 -15.45 3.11 -3.42
C ASN A 204 -14.91 2.12 -2.38
N LYS A 205 -13.79 2.46 -1.71
CA LYS A 205 -13.12 1.59 -0.75
C LYS A 205 -12.66 2.41 0.46
N ILE A 206 -13.23 2.12 1.61
CA ILE A 206 -12.92 2.80 2.87
C ILE A 206 -12.54 1.76 3.94
N LEU A 207 -11.36 1.93 4.53
CA LEU A 207 -10.90 1.16 5.67
C LEU A 207 -11.09 1.97 6.94
N GLN A 208 -11.87 1.44 7.88
CA GLN A 208 -11.93 1.96 9.25
C GLN A 208 -10.70 1.46 10.02
N ILE A 209 -9.95 2.40 10.56
CA ILE A 209 -8.79 2.13 11.42
C ILE A 209 -9.27 2.18 12.86
N VAL A 210 -9.20 1.04 13.54
CA VAL A 210 -9.47 0.97 14.97
C VAL A 210 -8.15 1.29 15.68
N ALA A 211 -8.14 2.32 16.52
CA ALA A 211 -6.99 2.59 17.37
C ALA A 211 -6.66 1.32 18.18
N ALA A 212 -5.39 0.89 18.15
CA ALA A 212 -4.96 -0.19 19.00
C ALA A 212 -5.27 0.19 20.46
N SER A 213 -6.14 -0.58 21.11
CA SER A 213 -6.27 -0.45 22.55
C SER A 213 -4.91 -0.80 23.16
N PRO A 214 -4.35 0.04 24.05
CA PRO A 214 -3.14 -0.31 24.74
C PRO A 214 -3.39 -1.66 25.42
N SER A 215 -2.60 -2.68 25.04
CA SER A 215 -2.61 -3.96 25.73
C SER A 215 -2.27 -3.67 27.19
N ASN A 216 -3.21 -3.88 28.09
CA ASN A 216 -2.95 -3.91 29.51
C ASN A 216 -1.97 -5.07 29.74
N ALA A 217 -0.67 -4.74 29.79
CA ALA A 217 0.34 -5.64 30.33
C ALA A 217 0.02 -5.80 31.83
N GLN A 218 -0.58 -6.91 32.20
CA GLN A 218 -0.56 -7.46 33.57
C GLN A 218 0.63 -8.35 33.73
#